data_a696a91d103767cc3ae1573a9d3574a1
#
_entry.id   a696a91d103767cc3ae1573a9d3574a1
#
_cell.length_a   1.000
_cell.length_b   1.000
_cell.length_c   1.000
_cell.angle_alpha   90.00
_cell.angle_beta   90.00
_cell.angle_gamma   90.00
#
_symmetry.space_group_name_H-M   'P 1'
#
loop_
_entity.id
_entity.type
_entity.pdbx_description
1 polymer ?
#
loop_
_entity_poly.entity_id
_entity_poly.type
_entity_poly.pdbx_seq_one_letter_code
_entity_poly.pdbx_strand_id
1 'polypeptide(L)'
;MTGLSLAGVLLAGRADAQSTSAATGDYLFRTYCAACHGTSAKGDGPLAESMRRRPANLTEIGKRNQGVFSADQVFKTIDGRTPVKGHGGPDMPVWGDVFSKSSDGGDPAVVEARIKALVAYLESIQVK
;
A
#
# COMPACT_ATOMS: atom_id res chain seq x y z
N MET A 1 11.26 7.68 49.45
CA MET A 1 11.79 8.03 48.11
C MET A 1 11.32 6.97 47.15
N THR A 2 10.22 7.20 46.48
CA THR A 2 9.57 6.24 45.55
C THR A 2 9.61 6.82 44.15
N GLY A 3 10.53 6.29 43.36
CA GLY A 3 10.63 6.61 41.92
C GLY A 3 9.62 5.78 41.14
N LEU A 4 8.60 6.46 40.58
CA LEU A 4 7.60 5.84 39.73
C LEU A 4 8.08 5.91 38.29
N SER A 5 8.43 4.76 37.70
CA SER A 5 8.83 4.63 36.28
C SER A 5 7.64 4.84 35.36
N LEU A 6 7.63 5.93 34.61
CA LEU A 6 6.68 6.24 33.53
C LEU A 6 7.19 5.72 32.18
N ALA A 7 7.37 4.42 31.99
CA ALA A 7 7.91 3.87 30.74
C ALA A 7 6.92 3.01 29.93
N GLY A 8 5.63 2.94 30.30
CA GLY A 8 4.70 1.94 29.74
C GLY A 8 3.69 2.39 28.69
N VAL A 9 3.53 3.70 28.38
CA VAL A 9 2.37 4.20 27.65
C VAL A 9 2.59 4.40 26.13
N LEU A 10 3.82 4.40 25.63
CA LEU A 10 4.13 4.76 24.24
C LEU A 10 4.03 3.62 23.20
N LEU A 11 3.92 2.37 23.61
CA LEU A 11 3.90 1.22 22.69
C LEU A 11 2.49 0.84 22.21
N ALA A 12 1.47 1.05 23.02
CA ALA A 12 0.08 0.70 22.65
C ALA A 12 -0.46 1.58 21.50
N GLY A 13 -0.18 2.87 21.52
CA GLY A 13 -0.70 3.79 20.50
C GLY A 13 -0.19 3.57 19.07
N ARG A 14 0.97 2.93 18.91
CA ARG A 14 1.52 2.63 17.57
C ARG A 14 0.87 1.41 16.94
N ALA A 15 0.55 0.40 17.72
CA ALA A 15 -0.11 -0.80 17.23
C ALA A 15 -1.54 -0.51 16.75
N ASP A 16 -2.27 0.32 17.47
CA ASP A 16 -3.64 0.72 17.11
C ASP A 16 -3.66 1.59 15.83
N ALA A 17 -2.75 2.52 15.68
CA ALA A 17 -2.64 3.37 14.48
C ALA A 17 -2.28 2.55 13.23
N GLN A 18 -1.42 1.54 13.35
CA GLN A 18 -1.06 0.65 12.24
C GLN A 18 -2.21 -0.26 11.84
N SER A 19 -2.95 -0.82 12.79
CA SER A 19 -4.11 -1.67 12.52
C SER A 19 -5.23 -0.89 11.83
N THR A 20 -5.51 0.33 12.26
CA THR A 20 -6.48 1.22 11.61
C THR A 20 -6.05 1.60 10.19
N SER A 21 -4.78 1.90 9.99
CA SER A 21 -4.23 2.22 8.66
C SER A 21 -4.31 1.02 7.71
N ALA A 22 -3.98 -0.18 8.16
CA ALA A 22 -4.08 -1.39 7.35
C ALA A 22 -5.54 -1.74 6.99
N ALA A 23 -6.49 -1.56 7.91
CA ALA A 23 -7.92 -1.75 7.63
C ALA A 23 -8.45 -0.75 6.59
N THR A 24 -8.04 0.51 6.67
CA THR A 24 -8.33 1.52 5.64
C THR A 24 -7.69 1.13 4.31
N GLY A 25 -6.46 0.63 4.33
CA GLY A 25 -5.74 0.15 3.14
C GLY A 25 -6.41 -1.06 2.49
N ASP A 26 -6.96 -2.00 3.25
CA ASP A 26 -7.75 -3.13 2.72
C ASP A 26 -8.97 -2.62 1.93
N TYR A 27 -9.73 -1.69 2.50
CA TYR A 27 -10.87 -1.08 1.81
C TYR A 27 -10.45 -0.40 0.50
N LEU A 28 -9.41 0.42 0.52
CA LEU A 28 -8.89 1.10 -0.66
C LEU A 28 -8.37 0.08 -1.70
N PHE A 29 -7.69 -0.96 -1.25
CA PHE A 29 -7.19 -2.02 -2.13
C PHE A 29 -8.32 -2.74 -2.86
N ARG A 30 -9.37 -3.13 -2.15
CA ARG A 30 -10.55 -3.77 -2.76
C ARG A 30 -11.25 -2.87 -3.76
N THR A 31 -11.29 -1.58 -3.47
CA THR A 31 -11.96 -0.58 -4.32
C THR A 31 -11.18 -0.27 -5.59
N TYR A 32 -9.86 -0.11 -5.51
CA TYR A 32 -9.06 0.44 -6.60
C TYR A 32 -8.07 -0.53 -7.24
N CYS A 33 -7.64 -1.56 -6.52
CA CYS A 33 -6.54 -2.42 -6.93
C CYS A 33 -6.96 -3.85 -7.29
N ALA A 34 -8.01 -4.36 -6.63
CA ALA A 34 -8.40 -5.77 -6.74
C ALA A 34 -8.91 -6.17 -8.13
N ALA A 35 -9.42 -5.25 -8.93
CA ALA A 35 -9.82 -5.54 -10.30
C ALA A 35 -8.68 -6.11 -11.16
N CYS A 36 -7.46 -5.66 -10.92
CA CYS A 36 -6.26 -6.15 -11.59
C CYS A 36 -5.47 -7.14 -10.72
N HIS A 37 -5.22 -6.78 -9.45
CA HIS A 37 -4.35 -7.58 -8.56
C HIS A 37 -5.06 -8.74 -7.87
N GLY A 38 -6.40 -8.86 -7.97
CA GLY A 38 -7.20 -9.86 -7.27
C GLY A 38 -7.45 -9.50 -5.81
N THR A 39 -8.53 -10.04 -5.24
CA THR A 39 -8.84 -9.85 -3.81
C THR A 39 -7.82 -10.51 -2.89
N SER A 40 -7.09 -11.50 -3.40
CA SER A 40 -5.97 -12.17 -2.75
C SER A 40 -4.63 -11.45 -2.94
N ALA A 41 -4.60 -10.37 -3.72
CA ALA A 41 -3.41 -9.61 -4.11
C ALA A 41 -2.34 -10.43 -4.87
N LYS A 42 -2.72 -11.55 -5.49
CA LYS A 42 -1.79 -12.46 -6.21
C LYS A 42 -1.65 -12.17 -7.70
N GLY A 43 -2.24 -11.09 -8.20
CA GLY A 43 -2.21 -10.74 -9.62
C GLY A 43 -3.20 -11.54 -10.46
N ASP A 44 -4.27 -12.02 -9.87
CA ASP A 44 -5.30 -12.87 -10.46
C ASP A 44 -6.68 -12.18 -10.50
N GLY A 45 -6.69 -10.87 -10.58
CA GLY A 45 -7.93 -10.10 -10.72
C GLY A 45 -8.64 -10.35 -12.06
N PRO A 46 -9.95 -10.04 -12.14
CA PRO A 46 -10.74 -10.29 -13.36
C PRO A 46 -10.20 -9.60 -14.61
N LEU A 47 -9.45 -8.50 -14.46
CA LEU A 47 -8.84 -7.80 -15.59
C LEU A 47 -7.44 -8.32 -15.95
N ALA A 48 -6.84 -9.21 -15.14
CA ALA A 48 -5.46 -9.65 -15.31
C ALA A 48 -5.20 -10.33 -16.65
N GLU A 49 -6.16 -11.11 -17.16
CA GLU A 49 -6.01 -11.83 -18.43
C GLU A 49 -6.07 -10.90 -19.65
N SER A 50 -6.68 -9.73 -19.51
CA SER A 50 -6.79 -8.72 -20.58
C SER A 50 -5.60 -7.77 -20.61
N MET A 51 -4.69 -7.85 -19.64
CA MET A 51 -3.55 -6.95 -19.56
C MET A 51 -2.35 -7.47 -20.33
N ARG A 52 -1.58 -6.57 -20.94
CA ARG A 52 -0.35 -6.90 -21.68
C ARG A 52 0.70 -7.59 -20.80
N ARG A 53 0.74 -7.25 -19.54
CA ARG A 53 1.55 -7.89 -18.50
C ARG A 53 0.65 -8.26 -17.34
N ARG A 54 0.78 -9.49 -16.89
CA ARG A 54 0.07 -9.93 -15.69
C ARG A 54 0.45 -9.07 -14.50
N PRO A 55 -0.53 -8.58 -13.70
CA PRO A 55 -0.24 -7.85 -12.49
C PRO A 55 0.63 -8.66 -11.53
N ALA A 56 1.52 -7.98 -10.82
CA ALA A 56 2.41 -8.63 -9.88
C ALA A 56 1.65 -9.26 -8.70
N ASN A 57 2.18 -10.38 -8.19
CA ASN A 57 1.78 -10.90 -6.89
C ASN A 57 2.30 -9.97 -5.79
N LEU A 58 1.40 -9.22 -5.16
CA LEU A 58 1.74 -8.22 -4.16
C LEU A 58 2.01 -8.82 -2.76
N THR A 59 1.69 -10.10 -2.54
CA THR A 59 2.01 -10.78 -1.27
C THR A 59 3.48 -11.20 -1.16
N GLU A 60 4.25 -11.07 -2.23
CA GLU A 60 5.65 -11.51 -2.31
C GLU A 60 6.62 -10.36 -2.62
N ILE A 61 6.24 -9.11 -2.34
CA ILE A 61 7.12 -7.95 -2.58
C ILE A 61 8.42 -8.10 -1.79
N GLY A 62 8.34 -8.36 -0.51
CA GLY A 62 9.51 -8.55 0.35
C GLY A 62 10.35 -9.74 -0.09
N LYS A 63 9.72 -10.87 -0.43
CA LYS A 63 10.43 -12.07 -0.91
C LYS A 63 11.25 -11.80 -2.17
N ARG A 64 10.68 -11.06 -3.14
CA ARG A 64 11.41 -10.67 -4.36
C ARG A 64 12.53 -9.67 -4.11
N ASN A 65 12.48 -8.96 -2.99
CA ASN A 65 13.47 -7.97 -2.59
C ASN A 65 14.32 -8.48 -1.40
N GLN A 66 14.82 -9.71 -1.50
CA GLN A 66 15.74 -10.32 -0.54
C GLN A 66 15.23 -10.33 0.92
N GLY A 67 13.92 -10.48 1.09
CA GLY A 67 13.26 -10.49 2.41
C GLY A 67 12.88 -9.10 2.95
N VAL A 68 13.13 -8.02 2.21
CA VAL A 68 12.89 -6.66 2.66
C VAL A 68 11.67 -6.06 1.96
N PHE A 69 10.65 -5.69 2.72
CA PHE A 69 9.55 -4.86 2.23
C PHE A 69 9.96 -3.38 2.32
N SER A 70 10.18 -2.75 1.19
CA SER A 70 10.53 -1.33 1.14
C SER A 70 9.28 -0.47 0.99
N ALA A 71 8.78 0.06 2.09
CA ALA A 71 7.59 0.91 2.12
C ALA A 71 7.71 2.14 1.20
N ASP A 72 8.90 2.77 1.15
CA ASP A 72 9.16 3.92 0.29
C ASP A 72 9.09 3.58 -1.20
N GLN A 73 9.65 2.43 -1.61
CA GLN A 73 9.55 1.98 -3.00
C GLN A 73 8.10 1.63 -3.39
N VAL A 74 7.37 0.95 -2.50
CA VAL A 74 5.97 0.61 -2.73
C VAL A 74 5.13 1.88 -2.84
N PHE A 75 5.34 2.85 -1.94
CA PHE A 75 4.69 4.15 -2.01
C PHE A 75 4.91 4.82 -3.37
N LYS A 76 6.16 4.96 -3.81
CA LYS A 76 6.52 5.59 -5.09
C LYS A 76 5.91 4.85 -6.29
N THR A 77 5.84 3.53 -6.22
CA THR A 77 5.23 2.71 -7.27
C THR A 77 3.73 2.96 -7.39
N ILE A 78 3.02 3.03 -6.27
CA ILE A 78 1.57 3.33 -6.25
C ILE A 78 1.33 4.78 -6.68
N ASP A 79 2.07 5.72 -6.13
CA ASP A 79 1.97 7.14 -6.47
C ASP A 79 2.16 7.36 -7.98
N GLY A 80 3.20 6.79 -8.55
CA GLY A 80 3.48 6.74 -9.99
C GLY A 80 3.81 8.09 -10.64
N ARG A 81 3.71 9.22 -9.93
CA ARG A 81 4.02 10.56 -10.47
C ARG A 81 5.52 10.76 -10.71
N THR A 82 6.34 10.01 -9.99
CA THR A 82 7.78 9.95 -10.23
C THR A 82 8.14 8.57 -10.78
N PRO A 83 8.78 8.47 -11.97
CA PRO A 83 9.16 7.18 -12.54
C PRO A 83 10.09 6.40 -11.60
N VAL A 84 9.78 5.14 -11.35
CA VAL A 84 10.60 4.23 -10.55
C VAL A 84 11.17 3.16 -11.48
N LYS A 85 12.50 3.05 -11.57
CA LYS A 85 13.15 2.04 -12.42
C LYS A 85 12.76 0.63 -11.97
N GLY A 86 12.29 -0.18 -12.92
CA GLY A 86 11.99 -1.60 -12.69
C GLY A 86 10.61 -1.89 -12.08
N HIS A 87 9.79 -0.88 -11.85
CA HIS A 87 8.45 -1.05 -11.31
C HIS A 87 7.39 -0.45 -12.25
N GLY A 88 6.30 -1.19 -12.39
CA GLY A 88 5.12 -0.74 -13.12
C GLY A 88 5.30 -0.81 -14.63
N GLY A 89 4.49 -1.62 -15.28
CA GLY A 89 4.24 -1.47 -16.70
C GLY A 89 3.35 -0.25 -16.95
N PRO A 90 3.25 0.20 -18.21
CA PRO A 90 2.38 1.32 -18.57
C PRO A 90 0.89 1.08 -18.29
N ASP A 91 0.55 -0.11 -17.80
CA ASP A 91 -0.82 -0.55 -17.60
C ASP A 91 -1.36 -0.27 -16.17
N MET A 92 -0.49 0.06 -15.20
CA MET A 92 -0.93 0.44 -13.86
C MET A 92 -1.22 1.95 -13.80
N PRO A 93 -2.40 2.37 -13.30
CA PRO A 93 -2.71 3.78 -13.17
C PRO A 93 -1.72 4.54 -12.28
N VAL A 94 -1.52 5.83 -12.56
CA VAL A 94 -0.78 6.76 -11.71
C VAL A 94 -1.71 7.19 -10.57
N TRP A 95 -1.69 6.43 -9.48
CA TRP A 95 -2.67 6.60 -8.41
C TRP A 95 -2.55 7.93 -7.68
N GLY A 96 -1.36 8.53 -7.62
CA GLY A 96 -1.18 9.88 -7.12
C GLY A 96 -2.04 10.90 -7.89
N ASP A 97 -2.09 10.79 -9.20
CA ASP A 97 -2.94 11.66 -10.04
C ASP A 97 -4.42 11.31 -9.94
N VAL A 98 -4.76 10.02 -9.89
CA VAL A 98 -6.16 9.59 -9.73
C VAL A 98 -6.73 10.12 -8.42
N PHE A 99 -6.02 9.95 -7.32
CA PHE A 99 -6.47 10.41 -6.01
C PHE A 99 -6.51 11.94 -5.90
N SER A 100 -5.61 12.65 -6.54
CA SER A 100 -5.63 14.12 -6.54
C SER A 100 -6.83 14.72 -7.28
N LYS A 101 -7.42 13.98 -8.21
CA LYS A 101 -8.59 14.41 -9.00
C LYS A 101 -9.91 13.94 -8.41
N SER A 102 -9.91 13.16 -7.34
CA SER A 102 -11.14 12.75 -6.68
C SER A 102 -11.80 13.93 -5.96
N SER A 103 -13.13 13.96 -5.91
CA SER A 103 -13.91 15.09 -5.39
C SER A 103 -13.62 15.47 -3.93
N ASP A 104 -13.03 14.54 -3.19
CA ASP A 104 -12.66 14.69 -1.77
C ASP A 104 -11.13 14.66 -1.55
N GLY A 105 -10.34 14.62 -2.62
CA GLY A 105 -8.92 14.26 -2.59
C GLY A 105 -7.94 15.27 -3.17
N GLY A 106 -8.36 16.51 -3.46
CA GLY A 106 -7.43 17.52 -3.97
C GLY A 106 -6.33 17.96 -3.00
N ASP A 107 -6.48 17.66 -1.71
CA ASP A 107 -5.45 17.92 -0.70
C ASP A 107 -4.31 16.89 -0.81
N PRO A 108 -3.05 17.33 -1.03
CA PRO A 108 -1.90 16.45 -1.08
C PRO A 108 -1.74 15.55 0.16
N ALA A 109 -2.13 16.04 1.35
CA ALA A 109 -2.07 15.26 2.58
C ALA A 109 -3.05 14.08 2.57
N VAL A 110 -4.22 14.25 1.96
CA VAL A 110 -5.22 13.17 1.80
C VAL A 110 -4.71 12.12 0.81
N VAL A 111 -4.12 12.54 -0.31
CA VAL A 111 -3.50 11.64 -1.30
C VAL A 111 -2.40 10.81 -0.65
N GLU A 112 -1.50 11.45 0.08
CA GLU A 112 -0.42 10.78 0.79
C GLU A 112 -0.94 9.78 1.83
N ALA A 113 -1.95 10.16 2.62
CA ALA A 113 -2.56 9.30 3.62
C ALA A 113 -3.19 8.04 3.00
N ARG A 114 -3.87 8.16 1.86
CA ARG A 114 -4.43 7.02 1.13
C ARG A 114 -3.36 6.06 0.65
N ILE A 115 -2.29 6.57 0.05
CA ILE A 115 -1.19 5.73 -0.44
C ILE A 115 -0.47 5.07 0.74
N LYS A 116 -0.25 5.77 1.84
CA LYS A 116 0.33 5.19 3.07
C LYS A 116 -0.54 4.07 3.65
N ALA A 117 -1.87 4.22 3.63
CA ALA A 117 -2.77 3.17 4.07
C ALA A 117 -2.68 1.92 3.18
N LEU A 118 -2.60 2.09 1.85
CA LEU A 118 -2.36 0.99 0.92
C LEU A 118 -1.02 0.29 1.19
N VAL A 119 0.05 1.05 1.43
CA VAL A 119 1.37 0.49 1.78
C VAL A 119 1.31 -0.32 3.06
N ALA A 120 0.65 0.19 4.11
CA ALA A 120 0.49 -0.52 5.38
C ALA A 120 -0.30 -1.83 5.22
N TYR A 121 -1.36 -1.83 4.40
CA TYR A 121 -2.09 -3.04 4.08
C TYR A 121 -1.21 -4.06 3.33
N LEU A 122 -0.50 -3.63 2.28
CA LEU A 122 0.37 -4.51 1.51
C LEU A 122 1.49 -5.10 2.36
N GLU A 123 2.06 -4.33 3.29
CA GLU A 123 3.04 -4.83 4.25
C GLU A 123 2.45 -5.92 5.15
N SER A 124 1.21 -5.74 5.61
CA SER A 124 0.53 -6.69 6.49
C SER A 124 0.24 -8.06 5.88
N ILE A 125 0.14 -8.12 4.54
CA ILE A 125 -0.19 -9.35 3.80
C ILE A 125 1.03 -10.04 3.18
N GLN A 126 2.26 -9.59 3.48
CA GLN A 126 3.46 -10.24 2.96
C GLN A 126 3.59 -11.67 3.46
N VAL A 127 3.88 -12.61 2.55
CA VAL A 127 4.28 -13.98 2.93
C VAL A 127 5.67 -13.94 3.57
N LYS A 128 5.83 -14.73 4.61
CA LYS A 128 7.11 -14.89 5.34
C LYS A 128 8.02 -15.88 4.63
#